data_629aaf88eb9155a000ec16154c44a11a
#
_entry.id   629aaf88eb9155a000ec16154c44a11a
#
_cell.length_a   1.000
_cell.length_b   1.000
_cell.length_c   1.000
_cell.angle_alpha   90.00
_cell.angle_beta   90.00
_cell.angle_gamma   90.00
#
_symmetry.space_group_name_H-M   'P 1'
#
loop_
_entity.id
_entity.type
_entity.pdbx_description
1 polymer ?
#
loop_
_entity_poly.entity_id
_entity_poly.type
_entity_poly.pdbx_seq_one_letter_code
_entity_poly.pdbx_strand_id
1 'polypeptide(L)'
;EELFWNRIMAEHAKFIRGLLDPTEVELFNTANMFGNTFDQLTVDSREVQNRVENLQTVTRQSLNATKEIREFKRAGTEGILQCKIKSIIIPLLGDHTIREASHFLRLLEKFSTI
;
A
#
# COMPACT_ATOMS: atom_id res chain seq x y z
N GLU A 1 14.43 -0.46 -6.43
CA GLU A 1 13.14 -1.17 -6.38
C GLU A 1 12.20 -0.64 -5.29
N GLU A 2 12.73 -0.29 -4.13
CA GLU A 2 11.93 0.22 -3.02
C GLU A 2 11.21 1.52 -3.38
N LEU A 3 11.91 2.46 -4.03
CA LEU A 3 11.33 3.70 -4.52
C LEU A 3 10.17 3.42 -5.48
N PHE A 4 10.38 2.53 -6.43
CA PHE A 4 9.38 2.15 -7.41
C PHE A 4 8.13 1.57 -6.74
N TRP A 5 8.32 0.61 -5.83
CA TRP A 5 7.19 -0.09 -5.20
C TRP A 5 6.46 0.78 -4.20
N ASN A 6 7.14 1.69 -3.48
CA ASN A 6 6.47 2.66 -2.61
C ASN A 6 5.55 3.57 -3.43
N ARG A 7 6.01 3.99 -4.61
CA ARG A 7 5.17 4.78 -5.51
C ARG A 7 3.96 3.98 -5.99
N ILE A 8 4.15 2.71 -6.34
CA ILE A 8 3.05 1.85 -6.77
C ILE A 8 2.02 1.66 -5.65
N MET A 9 2.47 1.49 -4.40
CA MET A 9 1.55 1.38 -3.26
C MET A 9 0.78 2.68 -3.04
N ALA A 10 1.41 3.83 -3.21
CA ALA A 10 0.74 5.12 -3.14
C ALA A 10 -0.35 5.23 -4.23
N GLU A 11 -0.03 4.83 -5.45
CA GLU A 11 -0.98 4.83 -6.55
C GLU A 11 -2.17 3.91 -6.28
N HIS A 12 -1.92 2.72 -5.73
CA HIS A 12 -2.98 1.78 -5.35
C HIS A 12 -3.92 2.38 -4.31
N ALA A 13 -3.37 3.04 -3.27
CA ALA A 13 -4.19 3.66 -2.23
C ALA A 13 -5.10 4.74 -2.80
N LYS A 14 -4.57 5.59 -3.68
CA LYS A 14 -5.34 6.66 -4.32
C LYS A 14 -6.39 6.11 -5.27
N PHE A 15 -6.05 5.06 -5.99
CA PHE A 15 -6.94 4.37 -6.91
C PHE A 15 -8.13 3.75 -6.13
N ILE A 16 -7.84 3.04 -5.04
CA ILE A 16 -8.88 2.46 -4.17
C ILE A 16 -9.77 3.57 -3.62
N ARG A 17 -9.16 4.67 -3.14
CA ARG A 17 -9.89 5.82 -2.63
C ARG A 17 -10.90 6.35 -3.64
N GLY A 18 -10.47 6.47 -4.90
CA GLY A 18 -11.32 7.02 -5.96
C GLY A 18 -12.45 6.10 -6.42
N LEU A 19 -12.37 4.79 -6.13
CA LEU A 19 -13.34 3.80 -6.57
C LEU A 19 -14.33 3.41 -5.47
N LEU A 20 -14.17 3.90 -4.25
CA LEU A 20 -15.10 3.68 -3.15
C LEU A 20 -16.34 4.56 -3.33
N ASP A 21 -17.50 4.04 -2.91
CA ASP A 21 -18.70 4.85 -2.84
C ASP A 21 -18.48 6.00 -1.85
N PRO A 22 -18.98 7.23 -2.15
CA PRO A 22 -18.79 8.36 -1.23
C PRO A 22 -19.32 8.14 0.18
N THR A 23 -20.25 7.18 0.38
CA THR A 23 -20.77 6.86 1.72
C THR A 23 -19.80 6.05 2.55
N GLU A 24 -18.76 5.46 1.96
CA GLU A 24 -17.72 4.69 2.64
C GLU A 24 -16.64 5.63 3.20
N VAL A 25 -17.04 6.53 4.12
CA VAL A 25 -16.18 7.61 4.62
C VAL A 25 -14.94 7.09 5.34
N GLU A 26 -15.10 6.09 6.21
CA GLU A 26 -13.96 5.54 6.98
C GLU A 26 -12.94 4.86 6.07
N LEU A 27 -13.41 4.09 5.10
CA LEU A 27 -12.52 3.42 4.15
C LEU A 27 -11.83 4.43 3.25
N PHE A 28 -12.55 5.47 2.83
CA PHE A 28 -11.97 6.57 2.05
C PHE A 28 -10.83 7.23 2.84
N ASN A 29 -11.08 7.55 4.10
CA ASN A 29 -10.08 8.21 4.94
C ASN A 29 -8.87 7.32 5.18
N THR A 30 -9.08 6.01 5.37
CA THR A 30 -8.00 5.05 5.55
C THR A 30 -7.16 4.95 4.27
N ALA A 31 -7.80 4.85 3.11
CA ALA A 31 -7.10 4.81 1.83
C ALA A 31 -6.29 6.10 1.61
N ASN A 32 -6.87 7.24 1.97
CA ASN A 32 -6.18 8.53 1.88
C ASN A 32 -4.95 8.58 2.78
N MET A 33 -5.05 8.05 4.00
CA MET A 33 -3.92 7.95 4.93
C MET A 33 -2.80 7.09 4.33
N PHE A 34 -3.12 5.95 3.75
CA PHE A 34 -2.12 5.10 3.09
C PHE A 34 -1.47 5.82 1.90
N GLY A 35 -2.27 6.56 1.11
CA GLY A 35 -1.74 7.36 0.01
C GLY A 35 -0.68 8.34 0.49
N ASN A 36 -0.97 9.06 1.57
CA ASN A 36 -0.03 10.02 2.15
C ASN A 36 1.20 9.33 2.74
N THR A 37 1.01 8.20 3.43
CA THR A 37 2.12 7.41 4.01
C THR A 37 3.08 6.96 2.92
N PHE A 38 2.58 6.38 1.84
CA PHE A 38 3.44 5.89 0.77
C PHE A 38 4.02 7.00 -0.10
N ASP A 39 3.34 8.15 -0.23
CA ASP A 39 3.93 9.33 -0.85
C ASP A 39 5.18 9.78 -0.05
N GLN A 40 5.08 9.81 1.27
CA GLN A 40 6.21 10.17 2.13
C GLN A 40 7.33 9.13 2.03
N LEU A 41 6.99 7.85 2.06
CA LEU A 41 7.98 6.78 1.90
C LEU A 41 8.66 6.83 0.52
N THR A 42 7.95 7.25 -0.52
CA THR A 42 8.54 7.46 -1.85
C THR A 42 9.60 8.56 -1.80
N VAL A 43 9.28 9.67 -1.16
CA VAL A 43 10.24 10.78 -0.97
C VAL A 43 11.44 10.30 -0.15
N ASP A 44 11.18 9.62 0.97
CA ASP A 44 12.23 9.12 1.85
C ASP A 44 13.14 8.11 1.13
N SER A 45 12.57 7.22 0.33
CA SER A 45 13.33 6.24 -0.45
C SER A 45 14.25 6.93 -1.47
N ARG A 46 13.78 8.03 -2.06
CA ARG A 46 14.58 8.81 -3.01
C ARG A 46 15.76 9.49 -2.31
N GLU A 47 15.51 10.06 -1.15
CA GLU A 47 16.53 10.81 -0.41
C GLU A 47 17.63 9.92 0.15
N VAL A 48 17.32 8.68 0.54
CA VAL A 48 18.29 7.78 1.16
C VAL A 48 19.05 6.90 0.17
N GLN A 49 18.82 7.06 -1.13
CA GLN A 49 19.52 6.24 -2.15
C GLN A 49 21.04 6.28 -1.99
N ASN A 50 21.58 7.36 -1.43
CA ASN A 50 23.01 7.55 -1.23
C ASN A 50 23.44 7.51 0.23
N ARG A 51 22.55 7.12 1.17
CA ARG A 51 22.81 7.10 2.61
C ARG A 51 22.43 5.75 3.22
N VAL A 52 23.38 4.86 3.30
CA VAL A 52 23.17 3.48 3.77
C VAL A 52 22.57 3.42 5.18
N GLU A 53 23.02 4.30 6.08
CA GLU A 53 22.59 4.30 7.49
C GLU A 53 21.09 4.63 7.67
N ASN A 54 20.48 5.40 6.74
CA ASN A 54 19.06 5.74 6.80
C ASN A 54 18.21 4.78 5.99
N LEU A 55 18.84 3.98 5.11
CA LEU A 55 18.14 3.03 4.25
C LEU A 55 17.40 1.97 5.07
N GLN A 56 18.03 1.44 6.11
CA GLN A 56 17.42 0.41 6.95
C GLN A 56 16.16 0.92 7.65
N THR A 57 16.16 2.18 8.08
CA THR A 57 15.00 2.80 8.72
C THR A 57 13.84 2.93 7.73
N VAL A 58 14.11 3.43 6.52
CA VAL A 58 13.11 3.57 5.48
C VAL A 58 12.57 2.20 5.06
N THR A 59 13.45 1.20 4.91
CA THR A 59 13.04 -0.17 4.57
C THR A 59 12.10 -0.74 5.62
N ARG A 60 12.38 -0.52 6.91
CA ARG A 60 11.52 -0.99 8.00
C ARG A 60 10.16 -0.29 7.97
N GLN A 61 10.15 1.02 7.76
CA GLN A 61 8.91 1.78 7.65
C GLN A 61 8.08 1.32 6.47
N SER A 62 8.72 1.08 5.33
CA SER A 62 8.06 0.55 4.13
C SER A 62 7.49 -0.84 4.38
N LEU A 63 8.24 -1.70 5.09
CA LEU A 63 7.80 -3.04 5.45
C LEU A 63 6.53 -2.99 6.28
N ASN A 64 6.52 -2.17 7.33
CA ASN A 64 5.37 -2.05 8.22
C ASN A 64 4.15 -1.50 7.49
N ALA A 65 4.33 -0.43 6.70
CA ALA A 65 3.25 0.17 5.94
C ALA A 65 2.68 -0.81 4.90
N THR A 66 3.55 -1.61 4.26
CA THR A 66 3.13 -2.59 3.25
C THR A 66 2.33 -3.72 3.88
N LYS A 67 2.70 -4.17 5.09
CA LYS A 67 1.89 -5.15 5.83
C LYS A 67 0.50 -4.61 6.12
N GLU A 68 0.42 -3.37 6.55
CA GLU A 68 -0.86 -2.72 6.88
C GLU A 68 -1.74 -2.54 5.64
N ILE A 69 -1.18 -2.05 4.53
CA ILE A 69 -1.99 -1.85 3.32
C ILE A 69 -2.43 -3.20 2.71
N ARG A 70 -1.60 -4.23 2.84
CA ARG A 70 -2.00 -5.57 2.37
C ARG A 70 -3.23 -6.07 3.13
N GLU A 71 -3.23 -5.93 4.45
CA GLU A 71 -4.39 -6.32 5.26
C GLU A 71 -5.61 -5.45 4.95
N PHE A 72 -5.42 -4.16 4.72
CA PHE A 72 -6.50 -3.27 4.28
C PHE A 72 -7.09 -3.73 2.96
N LYS A 73 -6.25 -4.08 1.98
CA LYS A 73 -6.69 -4.58 0.67
C LYS A 73 -7.44 -5.90 0.78
N ARG A 74 -6.97 -6.81 1.64
CA ARG A 74 -7.63 -8.11 1.88
C ARG A 74 -9.00 -7.90 2.50
N ALA A 75 -9.08 -7.11 3.55
CA ALA A 75 -10.35 -6.84 4.22
C ALA A 75 -11.33 -6.12 3.29
N GLY A 76 -10.82 -5.18 2.48
CA GLY A 76 -11.64 -4.47 1.50
C GLY A 76 -12.18 -5.39 0.41
N THR A 77 -11.33 -6.24 -0.16
CA THR A 77 -11.73 -7.19 -1.19
C THR A 77 -12.76 -8.18 -0.65
N GLU A 78 -12.54 -8.70 0.55
CA GLU A 78 -13.48 -9.60 1.21
C GLU A 78 -14.82 -8.89 1.47
N GLY A 79 -14.78 -7.63 1.93
CA GLY A 79 -15.99 -6.86 2.16
C GLY A 79 -16.79 -6.61 0.88
N ILE A 80 -16.12 -6.41 -0.25
CA ILE A 80 -16.76 -6.26 -1.54
C ILE A 80 -17.41 -7.58 -1.98
N LEU A 81 -16.70 -8.70 -1.81
CA LEU A 81 -17.23 -10.03 -2.13
C LEU A 81 -18.48 -10.36 -1.31
N GLN A 82 -18.52 -9.93 -0.06
CA GLN A 82 -19.66 -10.14 0.85
C GLN A 82 -20.72 -9.05 0.72
N CYS A 83 -20.60 -8.13 -0.22
CA CYS A 83 -21.51 -7.02 -0.43
C CYS A 83 -21.65 -6.10 0.79
N LYS A 84 -20.63 -6.03 1.65
CA LYS A 84 -20.61 -5.18 2.84
C LYS A 84 -19.99 -3.81 2.56
N ILE A 85 -19.24 -3.68 1.47
CA ILE A 85 -18.56 -2.44 1.07
C ILE A 85 -19.07 -2.02 -0.30
N LYS A 86 -19.44 -0.76 -0.43
CA LYS A 86 -19.91 -0.19 -1.69
C LYS A 86 -18.71 0.37 -2.47
N SER A 87 -18.48 -0.21 -3.63
CA SER A 87 -17.37 0.19 -4.49
C SER A 87 -17.62 -0.29 -5.92
N ILE A 88 -17.00 0.39 -6.88
CA ILE A 88 -16.97 -0.06 -8.27
C ILE A 88 -15.74 -0.93 -8.56
N ILE A 89 -14.92 -1.22 -7.54
CA ILE A 89 -13.78 -2.12 -7.69
C ILE A 89 -14.30 -3.55 -7.90
N ILE A 90 -13.85 -4.19 -8.96
CA ILE A 90 -14.15 -5.61 -9.17
C ILE A 90 -13.21 -6.46 -8.29
N PRO A 91 -13.68 -7.60 -7.75
CA PRO A 91 -12.85 -8.44 -6.85
C PRO A 91 -11.53 -8.88 -7.47
N LEU A 92 -11.48 -9.14 -8.78
CA LEU A 92 -10.25 -9.53 -9.47
C LEU A 92 -9.19 -8.44 -9.37
N LEU A 93 -9.59 -7.18 -9.47
CA LEU A 93 -8.67 -6.05 -9.33
C LEU A 93 -8.16 -5.92 -7.89
N GLY A 94 -9.05 -6.12 -6.91
CA GLY A 94 -8.67 -6.17 -5.51
C GLY A 94 -7.61 -7.25 -5.27
N ASP A 95 -7.82 -8.44 -5.80
CA ASP A 95 -6.88 -9.55 -5.69
C ASP A 95 -5.54 -9.22 -6.34
N HIS A 96 -5.55 -8.56 -7.49
CA HIS A 96 -4.34 -8.13 -8.18
C HIS A 96 -3.50 -7.18 -7.30
N THR A 97 -4.16 -6.20 -6.67
CA THR A 97 -3.45 -5.25 -5.81
C THR A 97 -2.91 -5.91 -4.54
N ILE A 98 -3.59 -6.94 -4.01
CA ILE A 98 -3.11 -7.75 -2.89
C ILE A 98 -1.83 -8.49 -3.29
N ARG A 99 -1.80 -9.09 -4.47
CA ARG A 99 -0.63 -9.83 -4.95
C ARG A 99 0.57 -8.92 -5.14
N GLU A 100 0.37 -7.71 -5.62
CA GLU A 100 1.47 -6.76 -5.76
C GLU A 100 2.00 -6.30 -4.39
N ALA A 101 1.13 -6.05 -3.42
CA ALA A 101 1.56 -5.73 -2.05
C ALA A 101 2.33 -6.90 -1.43
N SER A 102 1.88 -8.14 -1.64
CA SER A 102 2.58 -9.33 -1.15
C SER A 102 3.96 -9.48 -1.79
N HIS A 103 4.07 -9.17 -3.09
CA HIS A 103 5.36 -9.21 -3.79
C HIS A 103 6.33 -8.17 -3.21
N PHE A 104 5.86 -6.94 -3.02
CA PHE A 104 6.68 -5.89 -2.42
C PHE A 104 7.12 -6.26 -1.01
N LEU A 105 6.20 -6.84 -0.22
CA LEU A 105 6.52 -7.28 1.13
C LEU A 105 7.66 -8.31 1.13
N ARG A 106 7.64 -9.26 0.20
CA ARG A 106 8.72 -10.25 0.08
C ARG A 106 10.05 -9.59 -0.27
N LEU A 107 10.05 -8.60 -1.15
CA LEU A 107 11.25 -7.84 -1.49
C LEU A 107 11.79 -7.09 -0.28
N LEU A 108 10.92 -6.45 0.49
CA LEU A 108 11.31 -5.70 1.68
C LEU A 108 11.88 -6.61 2.77
N GLU A 109 11.28 -7.78 2.97
CA GLU A 109 11.82 -8.77 3.92
C GLU A 109 13.20 -9.22 3.50
N LYS A 110 13.43 -9.42 2.21
CA LYS A 110 14.74 -9.78 1.69
C LYS A 110 15.75 -8.64 1.91
N PHE A 111 15.37 -7.40 1.67
CA PHE A 111 16.25 -6.25 1.87
C PHE A 111 16.60 -6.06 3.35
N SER A 112 15.67 -6.32 4.26
CA SER A 112 15.90 -6.11 5.70
C SER A 112 16.82 -7.15 6.33
N THR A 113 17.09 -8.28 5.66
CA THR A 113 18.00 -9.32 6.15
C THR A 113 19.43 -9.14 5.68
N ILE A 114 19.70 -8.14 4.86
CA ILE A 114 21.04 -7.80 4.39
C ILE A 114 21.70 -6.77 5.34
#